data_d2593e392a4890d9e4823b6398de3b11
#
_entry.id   d2593e392a4890d9e4823b6398de3b11
#
_cell.length_a   1.000
_cell.length_b   1.000
_cell.length_c   1.000
_cell.angle_alpha   90.00
_cell.angle_beta   90.00
_cell.angle_gamma   90.00
#
_symmetry.space_group_name_H-M   'P 1'
#
loop_
_entity.id
_entity.type
_entity.pdbx_description
1 polymer ?
#
loop_
_entity_poly.entity_id
_entity_poly.type
_entity_poly.pdbx_seq_one_letter_code
_entity_poly.pdbx_strand_id
1 'polypeptide(L)'
;MKHSLYLKFIAVYLIFGFLSFFVIATFSSQLILNRLTEKKAEDLYREANYISTSFVRSYYSRSSDAGSLSTIHSHFQALHTYLNASIWLLNPDGSVLVDSDVNFSEKPAMVIDSFDPTDMGSHYYTIGDFYGMFEEETLSVAAPITYNFRIRGYVLIHTSMALLNQERDRLLNVTYLTLLFIFILSLLILAVFTFSVYHPLMKITEAARQYALGNFKFEVPVYEEDEIGQLAATLNFMAHELADTDEYQKKFVANISHDFRSPLTSIKGYLEAILDKTIPPEMQEKYLNIVLMETERLNKLTSGLLTLNSFDTKKNRLDITEFDINKVIKNTVSSFEGRCRERHISIELLFDSREQFVLADVSKIQQVLYNLLDNAIKFSPNESEITIETTLRHEKVFISVKDEGTGIPRDSITKIWERFYKTDLSRGKDKRGTGLGLAIVKEIITSHGEHINAISTEGVGTEFIFTLPRVPEA
;
A
#
# COMPACT_ATOMS: atom_id res chain seq x y z
N MET A 1 -0.23 -16.63 -20.80
CA MET A 1 -0.94 -16.54 -19.50
C MET A 1 0.02 -15.98 -18.47
N LYS A 2 -0.16 -14.72 -18.04
CA LYS A 2 0.64 -14.16 -16.94
C LYS A 2 0.23 -14.91 -15.68
N HIS A 3 1.16 -15.67 -15.11
CA HIS A 3 0.91 -16.39 -13.85
C HIS A 3 0.54 -15.34 -12.79
N SER A 4 -0.70 -15.35 -12.35
CA SER A 4 -1.17 -14.53 -11.25
C SER A 4 -0.27 -14.75 -10.04
N LEU A 5 0.13 -13.69 -9.33
CA LEU A 5 0.90 -13.76 -8.08
C LEU A 5 0.27 -14.76 -7.11
N TYR A 6 -1.06 -14.81 -7.09
CA TYR A 6 -1.86 -15.74 -6.31
C TYR A 6 -1.57 -17.23 -6.64
N LEU A 7 -1.48 -17.58 -7.93
CA LEU A 7 -1.19 -18.94 -8.36
C LEU A 7 0.22 -19.37 -7.96
N LYS A 8 1.19 -18.44 -8.00
CA LYS A 8 2.56 -18.67 -7.51
C LYS A 8 2.55 -18.92 -6.01
N PHE A 9 1.78 -18.12 -5.26
CA PHE A 9 1.68 -18.24 -3.81
C PHE A 9 1.06 -19.58 -3.40
N ILE A 10 -0.03 -20.03 -4.05
CA ILE A 10 -0.62 -21.34 -3.84
C ILE A 10 0.38 -22.46 -4.15
N ALA A 11 1.10 -22.37 -5.27
CA ALA A 11 2.08 -23.38 -5.65
C ALA A 11 3.21 -23.52 -4.60
N VAL A 12 3.77 -22.39 -4.13
CA VAL A 12 4.78 -22.39 -3.06
C VAL A 12 4.23 -22.97 -1.77
N TYR A 13 2.98 -22.65 -1.42
CA TYR A 13 2.33 -23.16 -0.24
C TYR A 13 2.11 -24.68 -0.29
N LEU A 14 1.67 -25.23 -1.42
CA LEU A 14 1.52 -26.67 -1.63
C LEU A 14 2.87 -27.40 -1.59
N ILE A 15 3.91 -26.80 -2.19
CA ILE A 15 5.28 -27.35 -2.15
C ILE A 15 5.78 -27.38 -0.69
N PHE A 16 5.54 -26.33 0.08
CA PHE A 16 5.92 -26.30 1.49
C PHE A 16 5.22 -27.38 2.31
N GLY A 17 3.90 -27.59 2.10
CA GLY A 17 3.15 -28.67 2.75
C GLY A 17 3.69 -30.06 2.41
N PHE A 18 3.97 -30.31 1.14
CA PHE A 18 4.57 -31.57 0.69
C PHE A 18 5.99 -31.80 1.27
N LEU A 19 6.82 -30.75 1.26
CA LEU A 19 8.18 -30.81 1.82
C LEU A 19 8.14 -31.09 3.33
N SER A 20 7.24 -30.46 4.05
CA SER A 20 7.04 -30.69 5.50
C SER A 20 6.67 -32.14 5.80
N PHE A 21 5.75 -32.71 5.02
CA PHE A 21 5.38 -34.13 5.12
C PHE A 21 6.59 -35.04 4.83
N PHE A 22 7.35 -34.75 3.77
CA PHE A 22 8.52 -35.52 3.39
C PHE A 22 9.60 -35.51 4.48
N VAL A 23 9.87 -34.36 5.08
CA VAL A 23 10.85 -34.23 6.19
C VAL A 23 10.40 -35.06 7.39
N ILE A 24 9.13 -35.05 7.78
CA ILE A 24 8.63 -35.84 8.88
C ILE A 24 8.70 -37.35 8.55
N ALA A 25 8.29 -37.74 7.36
CA ALA A 25 8.29 -39.14 6.94
C ALA A 25 9.68 -39.77 6.91
N THR A 26 10.71 -39.00 6.59
CA THR A 26 12.09 -39.51 6.46
C THR A 26 12.91 -39.22 7.70
N PHE A 27 13.14 -37.95 8.00
CA PHE A 27 14.08 -37.53 9.05
C PHE A 27 13.53 -37.83 10.47
N SER A 28 12.28 -37.47 10.75
CA SER A 28 11.70 -37.68 12.08
C SER A 28 11.51 -39.16 12.40
N SER A 29 11.17 -39.98 11.38
CA SER A 29 11.05 -41.44 11.54
C SER A 29 12.36 -42.06 12.05
N GLN A 30 13.46 -41.73 11.39
CA GLN A 30 14.78 -42.26 11.79
C GLN A 30 15.22 -41.76 13.18
N LEU A 31 14.99 -40.48 13.46
CA LEU A 31 15.34 -39.90 14.75
C LEU A 31 14.56 -40.51 15.91
N ILE A 32 13.27 -40.74 15.73
CA ILE A 32 12.41 -41.40 16.72
C ILE A 32 12.85 -42.82 16.97
N LEU A 33 13.12 -43.59 15.88
CA LEU A 33 13.57 -44.99 16.02
C LEU A 33 14.89 -45.06 16.79
N ASN A 34 15.88 -44.27 16.42
CA ASN A 34 17.17 -44.25 17.10
C ASN A 34 17.00 -43.94 18.61
N ARG A 35 16.15 -42.95 18.93
CA ARG A 35 15.91 -42.55 20.32
C ARG A 35 15.20 -43.63 21.12
N LEU A 36 14.20 -44.30 20.50
CA LEU A 36 13.50 -45.42 21.13
C LEU A 36 14.44 -46.60 21.38
N THR A 37 15.29 -46.92 20.41
CA THR A 37 16.28 -47.97 20.51
C THR A 37 17.29 -47.71 21.62
N GLU A 38 17.92 -46.54 21.65
CA GLU A 38 18.85 -46.14 22.72
C GLU A 38 18.21 -46.27 24.11
N LYS A 39 17.00 -45.68 24.29
CA LYS A 39 16.28 -45.73 25.56
C LYS A 39 15.92 -47.15 25.99
N LYS A 40 15.41 -47.95 25.04
CA LYS A 40 15.07 -49.35 25.31
C LYS A 40 16.31 -50.17 25.69
N ALA A 41 17.43 -49.98 24.99
CA ALA A 41 18.71 -50.62 25.28
C ALA A 41 19.19 -50.26 26.70
N GLU A 42 19.12 -48.98 27.09
CA GLU A 42 19.49 -48.51 28.43
C GLU A 42 18.64 -49.17 29.51
N ASP A 43 17.30 -49.20 29.29
CA ASP A 43 16.36 -49.83 30.25
C ASP A 43 16.60 -51.31 30.36
N LEU A 44 16.79 -52.04 29.28
CA LEU A 44 17.11 -53.46 29.28
C LEU A 44 18.48 -53.76 29.90
N TYR A 45 19.52 -52.94 29.66
CA TYR A 45 20.81 -53.09 30.29
C TYR A 45 20.74 -52.91 31.81
N ARG A 46 20.00 -51.91 32.25
CA ARG A 46 19.78 -51.69 33.68
C ARG A 46 19.15 -52.92 34.34
N GLU A 47 18.18 -53.53 33.67
CA GLU A 47 17.52 -54.73 34.14
C GLU A 47 18.42 -55.96 34.09
N ALA A 48 19.18 -56.17 32.98
CA ALA A 48 20.15 -57.23 32.86
C ALA A 48 21.24 -57.16 33.99
N ASN A 49 21.69 -55.93 34.29
CA ASN A 49 22.67 -55.73 35.35
C ASN A 49 22.05 -56.00 36.74
N TYR A 50 20.80 -55.62 36.96
CA TYR A 50 20.09 -55.93 38.21
C TYR A 50 19.93 -57.47 38.38
N ILE A 51 19.52 -58.17 37.34
CA ILE A 51 19.45 -59.64 37.33
C ILE A 51 20.79 -60.26 37.63
N SER A 52 21.86 -59.82 36.95
CA SER A 52 23.21 -60.35 37.11
C SER A 52 23.76 -60.21 38.51
N THR A 53 23.49 -59.09 39.18
CA THR A 53 24.00 -58.76 40.53
C THR A 53 23.14 -59.30 41.66
N SER A 54 21.83 -59.37 41.50
CA SER A 54 20.90 -59.75 42.58
C SER A 54 20.49 -61.21 42.57
N PHE A 55 20.07 -61.75 41.43
CA PHE A 55 19.54 -63.10 41.36
C PHE A 55 20.59 -64.12 40.99
N VAL A 56 21.32 -63.94 39.94
CA VAL A 56 22.23 -64.95 39.39
C VAL A 56 23.53 -65.04 40.16
N ARG A 57 24.02 -63.96 40.77
CA ARG A 57 25.21 -64.01 41.65
C ARG A 57 25.06 -64.96 42.79
N SER A 58 23.86 -65.18 43.32
CA SER A 58 23.58 -66.11 44.40
C SER A 58 23.73 -67.59 43.97
N TYR A 59 23.47 -67.89 42.69
CA TYR A 59 23.70 -69.23 42.11
C TYR A 59 25.18 -69.60 42.10
N TYR A 60 26.06 -68.70 41.72
CA TYR A 60 27.50 -68.94 41.69
C TYR A 60 28.16 -68.91 43.07
N SER A 61 27.48 -68.41 44.08
CA SER A 61 27.98 -68.38 45.45
C SER A 61 27.59 -69.64 46.30
N ARG A 62 26.48 -70.33 45.96
CA ARG A 62 26.03 -71.56 46.60
C ARG A 62 26.21 -72.67 45.58
N SER A 63 26.86 -73.79 45.87
CA SER A 63 27.12 -74.89 44.95
C SER A 63 26.02 -75.08 43.92
N SER A 64 26.40 -75.07 42.61
CA SER A 64 25.55 -75.09 41.39
C SER A 64 24.59 -76.30 41.39
N ASP A 65 23.41 -76.11 41.99
CA ASP A 65 22.42 -77.20 42.11
C ASP A 65 21.29 -76.97 41.08
N ALA A 66 20.78 -78.03 40.43
CA ALA A 66 19.67 -77.98 39.43
C ALA A 66 18.42 -77.26 39.95
N GLY A 67 18.12 -77.31 41.26
CA GLY A 67 17.04 -76.58 41.90
C GLY A 67 17.20 -75.05 41.89
N SER A 68 18.41 -74.54 41.87
CA SER A 68 18.70 -73.10 41.77
C SER A 68 18.46 -72.59 40.35
N LEU A 69 18.73 -73.38 39.30
CA LEU A 69 18.48 -72.99 37.89
C LEU A 69 16.95 -72.99 37.58
N SER A 70 16.19 -73.88 38.12
CA SER A 70 14.69 -73.85 38.02
C SER A 70 14.08 -72.60 38.62
N THR A 71 14.60 -72.14 39.75
CA THR A 71 14.16 -70.90 40.37
C THR A 71 14.52 -69.68 39.49
N ILE A 72 15.74 -69.64 38.92
CA ILE A 72 16.16 -68.58 37.99
C ILE A 72 15.26 -68.56 36.75
N HIS A 73 14.97 -69.75 36.18
CA HIS A 73 14.07 -69.90 35.06
C HIS A 73 12.67 -69.33 35.32
N SER A 74 12.05 -69.63 36.48
CA SER A 74 10.74 -69.10 36.87
C SER A 74 10.76 -67.56 36.98
N HIS A 75 11.88 -66.99 37.52
CA HIS A 75 12.05 -65.53 37.52
C HIS A 75 12.17 -64.96 36.11
N PHE A 76 12.95 -65.61 35.26
CA PHE A 76 13.12 -65.17 33.85
C PHE A 76 11.80 -65.22 33.08
N GLN A 77 10.95 -66.21 33.28
CA GLN A 77 9.62 -66.28 32.67
C GLN A 77 8.70 -65.15 33.15
N ALA A 78 8.73 -64.82 34.48
CA ALA A 78 7.96 -63.68 34.96
C ALA A 78 8.43 -62.37 34.38
N LEU A 79 9.74 -62.16 34.26
CA LEU A 79 10.34 -60.97 33.65
C LEU A 79 10.15 -60.93 32.12
N HIS A 80 10.20 -62.10 31.45
CA HIS A 80 9.91 -62.21 30.02
C HIS A 80 8.50 -61.63 29.75
N THR A 81 7.50 -62.05 30.52
CA THR A 81 6.12 -61.58 30.35
C THR A 81 6.01 -60.06 30.63
N TYR A 82 6.71 -59.58 31.65
CA TYR A 82 6.68 -58.15 32.03
C TYR A 82 7.42 -57.25 31.05
N LEU A 83 8.62 -57.66 30.63
CA LEU A 83 9.49 -56.83 29.71
C LEU A 83 9.12 -57.05 28.26
N ASN A 84 8.36 -58.07 27.94
CA ASN A 84 8.11 -58.56 26.56
C ASN A 84 9.45 -58.75 25.80
N ALA A 85 10.37 -59.48 26.46
CA ALA A 85 11.73 -59.67 25.99
C ALA A 85 12.26 -61.03 26.42
N SER A 86 13.00 -61.74 25.59
CA SER A 86 13.63 -63.00 25.88
C SER A 86 14.86 -62.79 26.77
N ILE A 87 15.00 -63.61 27.84
CA ILE A 87 16.07 -63.49 28.79
C ILE A 87 16.85 -64.79 28.81
N TRP A 88 18.17 -64.68 28.54
CA TRP A 88 19.04 -65.83 28.53
C TRP A 88 20.15 -65.72 29.57
N LEU A 89 20.54 -66.85 30.14
CA LEU A 89 21.73 -67.00 30.96
C LEU A 89 22.78 -67.79 30.17
N LEU A 90 23.91 -67.14 29.89
CA LEU A 90 25.02 -67.72 29.17
C LEU A 90 26.22 -68.00 30.06
N ASN A 91 26.91 -69.11 29.78
CA ASN A 91 28.30 -69.34 30.20
C ASN A 91 29.29 -68.54 29.34
N PRO A 92 30.53 -68.36 29.82
CA PRO A 92 31.58 -67.64 29.04
C PRO A 92 31.93 -68.35 27.72
N ASP A 93 31.64 -69.65 27.57
CA ASP A 93 31.86 -70.46 26.36
C ASP A 93 30.75 -70.33 25.32
N GLY A 94 29.69 -69.50 25.57
CA GLY A 94 28.55 -69.33 24.69
C GLY A 94 27.42 -70.36 24.89
N SER A 95 27.56 -71.33 25.85
CA SER A 95 26.47 -72.27 26.13
C SER A 95 25.32 -71.62 26.93
N VAL A 96 24.08 -71.80 26.45
CA VAL A 96 22.87 -71.27 27.09
C VAL A 96 22.46 -72.18 28.27
N LEU A 97 22.48 -71.66 29.51
CA LEU A 97 22.09 -72.37 30.70
C LEU A 97 20.59 -72.28 30.95
N VAL A 98 20.00 -71.14 30.73
CA VAL A 98 18.58 -70.83 30.95
C VAL A 98 18.10 -69.98 29.82
N ASP A 99 16.92 -70.31 29.24
CA ASP A 99 16.18 -69.56 28.27
C ASP A 99 14.75 -69.36 28.81
N SER A 100 14.29 -68.13 28.86
CA SER A 100 12.93 -67.76 29.33
C SER A 100 11.81 -68.25 28.43
N ASP A 101 12.08 -68.52 27.16
CA ASP A 101 11.08 -68.85 26.13
C ASP A 101 10.81 -70.36 26.09
N VAL A 102 11.74 -71.21 26.60
CA VAL A 102 11.67 -72.66 26.53
C VAL A 102 11.40 -73.22 27.94
N ASN A 103 10.59 -74.28 28.03
CA ASN A 103 10.34 -74.94 29.29
C ASN A 103 11.62 -75.53 29.89
N PHE A 104 11.83 -75.42 31.19
CA PHE A 104 13.04 -75.87 31.89
C PHE A 104 13.34 -77.36 31.74
N SER A 105 12.33 -78.18 31.48
CA SER A 105 12.44 -79.64 31.24
C SER A 105 13.02 -79.94 29.86
N GLU A 106 12.90 -79.02 28.92
CA GLU A 106 13.47 -79.11 27.54
C GLU A 106 14.76 -78.34 27.55
N LYS A 107 15.89 -78.87 28.08
CA LYS A 107 17.17 -78.23 28.09
C LYS A 107 17.61 -77.89 26.63
N PRO A 108 17.73 -76.65 26.29
CA PRO A 108 18.30 -76.34 24.98
C PRO A 108 19.78 -76.73 25.01
N ALA A 109 20.17 -77.61 24.14
CA ALA A 109 21.57 -77.82 23.79
C ALA A 109 22.05 -76.71 22.85
N MET A 110 21.81 -75.51 23.25
CA MET A 110 22.02 -74.33 22.38
C MET A 110 23.37 -73.71 22.76
N VAL A 111 24.29 -73.67 21.84
CA VAL A 111 25.60 -73.07 21.97
C VAL A 111 25.72 -71.98 20.93
N ILE A 112 26.06 -70.79 21.31
CA ILE A 112 26.32 -69.70 20.40
C ILE A 112 27.76 -69.81 19.92
N ASP A 113 27.93 -70.24 18.70
CA ASP A 113 29.26 -70.39 18.07
C ASP A 113 29.96 -69.05 17.99
N SER A 114 31.20 -68.98 18.50
CA SER A 114 32.04 -67.76 18.45
C SER A 114 31.47 -66.57 19.23
N PHE A 115 30.74 -66.79 20.31
CA PHE A 115 30.22 -65.71 21.16
C PHE A 115 31.38 -64.87 21.69
N ASP A 116 31.41 -63.58 21.30
CA ASP A 116 32.39 -62.59 21.80
C ASP A 116 31.62 -61.41 22.46
N PRO A 117 31.71 -61.21 23.75
CA PRO A 117 31.06 -60.09 24.41
C PRO A 117 31.55 -58.71 23.95
N THR A 118 32.74 -58.64 23.26
CA THR A 118 33.25 -57.38 22.69
C THR A 118 32.46 -56.93 21.46
N ASP A 119 31.72 -57.82 20.82
CA ASP A 119 30.81 -57.48 19.68
C ASP A 119 29.69 -56.55 20.06
N MET A 120 29.37 -56.48 21.36
CA MET A 120 28.42 -55.48 21.91
C MET A 120 28.95 -54.04 21.91
N GLY A 121 30.26 -53.88 21.64
CA GLY A 121 30.93 -52.57 21.55
C GLY A 121 30.86 -51.74 22.82
N SER A 122 31.13 -50.46 22.68
CA SER A 122 31.03 -49.48 23.80
C SER A 122 29.61 -49.17 24.26
N HIS A 123 28.60 -49.63 23.49
CA HIS A 123 27.18 -49.31 23.74
C HIS A 123 26.42 -50.42 24.43
N TYR A 124 27.09 -51.52 24.85
CA TYR A 124 26.51 -52.66 25.59
C TYR A 124 25.28 -53.31 24.92
N TYR A 125 24.96 -53.00 23.64
CA TYR A 125 23.92 -53.62 22.87
C TYR A 125 24.34 -53.80 21.42
N THR A 126 23.67 -54.75 20.74
CA THR A 126 23.77 -54.97 19.31
C THR A 126 22.36 -55.08 18.69
N ILE A 127 22.27 -54.76 17.40
CA ILE A 127 21.02 -54.94 16.62
C ILE A 127 21.34 -55.84 15.45
N GLY A 128 20.54 -56.88 15.29
CA GLY A 128 20.70 -57.87 14.24
C GLY A 128 20.07 -59.21 14.59
N ASP A 129 20.54 -60.28 13.95
CA ASP A 129 20.05 -61.64 14.14
C ASP A 129 20.66 -62.35 15.37
N PHE A 130 21.50 -61.67 16.11
CA PHE A 130 22.25 -62.18 17.25
C PHE A 130 22.90 -63.56 16.97
N TYR A 131 23.94 -63.57 16.16
CA TYR A 131 24.67 -64.80 15.74
C TYR A 131 23.79 -65.82 15.00
N GLY A 132 22.77 -65.31 14.24
CA GLY A 132 21.82 -66.16 13.49
C GLY A 132 20.79 -66.90 14.36
N MET A 133 20.64 -66.49 15.65
CA MET A 133 19.69 -67.14 16.57
C MET A 133 18.23 -66.66 16.38
N PHE A 134 18.06 -65.47 15.81
CA PHE A 134 16.74 -64.91 15.53
C PHE A 134 16.52 -64.72 14.03
N GLU A 135 15.34 -65.00 13.55
CA GLU A 135 14.95 -64.77 12.15
C GLU A 135 14.70 -63.27 11.86
N GLU A 136 14.31 -62.52 12.91
CA GLU A 136 14.02 -61.08 12.82
C GLU A 136 15.12 -60.25 13.49
N GLU A 137 15.29 -59.00 13.01
CA GLU A 137 16.15 -58.03 13.70
C GLU A 137 15.75 -57.86 15.16
N THR A 138 16.71 -58.07 16.04
CA THR A 138 16.51 -58.08 17.48
C THR A 138 17.53 -57.14 18.15
N LEU A 139 17.03 -56.33 19.10
CA LEU A 139 17.90 -55.56 20.00
C LEU A 139 18.34 -56.48 21.14
N SER A 140 19.62 -56.72 21.24
CA SER A 140 20.22 -57.62 22.21
C SER A 140 21.16 -56.85 23.14
N VAL A 141 20.99 -57.06 24.44
CA VAL A 141 21.79 -56.39 25.51
C VAL A 141 22.45 -57.46 26.35
N ALA A 142 23.71 -57.24 26.78
CA ALA A 142 24.46 -58.18 27.62
C ALA A 142 25.01 -57.51 28.88
N ALA A 143 24.78 -58.14 30.02
CA ALA A 143 25.38 -57.75 31.29
C ALA A 143 26.27 -58.86 31.87
N PRO A 144 27.53 -58.63 32.23
CA PRO A 144 28.41 -59.66 32.76
C PRO A 144 28.05 -60.06 34.18
N ILE A 145 28.13 -61.31 34.51
CA ILE A 145 28.02 -61.83 35.83
C ILE A 145 29.42 -62.03 36.42
N THR A 146 29.77 -61.21 37.43
CA THR A 146 31.07 -61.26 38.06
C THR A 146 31.01 -61.89 39.45
N TYR A 147 31.84 -62.90 39.66
CA TYR A 147 32.02 -63.50 40.97
C TYR A 147 33.52 -63.81 41.21
N ASN A 148 34.03 -63.45 42.37
CA ASN A 148 35.47 -63.58 42.75
C ASN A 148 36.40 -62.99 41.68
N PHE A 149 36.12 -61.76 41.26
CA PHE A 149 36.88 -61.00 40.23
C PHE A 149 37.07 -61.70 38.86
N ARG A 150 36.18 -62.67 38.56
CA ARG A 150 36.11 -63.32 37.26
C ARG A 150 34.71 -63.28 36.67
N ILE A 151 34.64 -63.13 35.37
CA ILE A 151 33.35 -63.27 34.67
C ILE A 151 32.97 -64.74 34.66
N ARG A 152 31.79 -65.07 35.15
CA ARG A 152 31.24 -66.40 35.24
C ARG A 152 30.15 -66.70 34.19
N GLY A 153 29.64 -65.68 33.56
CA GLY A 153 28.64 -65.77 32.53
C GLY A 153 28.08 -64.40 32.16
N TYR A 154 27.03 -64.39 31.40
CA TYR A 154 26.33 -63.18 30.94
C TYR A 154 24.80 -63.37 31.07
N VAL A 155 24.14 -62.28 31.41
CA VAL A 155 22.67 -62.15 31.27
C VAL A 155 22.42 -61.41 29.96
N LEU A 156 21.71 -62.05 29.06
CA LEU A 156 21.28 -61.46 27.78
C LEU A 156 19.78 -61.14 27.83
N ILE A 157 19.40 -60.01 27.29
CA ILE A 157 17.99 -59.66 27.12
C ILE A 157 17.78 -59.25 25.68
N HIS A 158 16.84 -59.93 24.99
CA HIS A 158 16.53 -59.77 23.59
C HIS A 158 15.12 -59.25 23.40
N THR A 159 14.93 -58.21 22.57
CA THR A 159 13.62 -57.70 22.22
C THR A 159 13.52 -57.46 20.70
N SER A 160 12.41 -57.84 20.09
CA SER A 160 12.25 -57.66 18.65
C SER A 160 12.21 -56.21 18.26
N MET A 161 12.97 -55.82 17.21
CA MET A 161 12.90 -54.51 16.59
C MET A 161 11.52 -54.21 15.98
N ALA A 162 10.72 -55.22 15.68
CA ALA A 162 9.36 -55.04 15.21
C ALA A 162 8.47 -54.31 16.24
N LEU A 163 8.67 -54.55 17.55
CA LEU A 163 7.99 -53.81 18.63
C LEU A 163 8.35 -52.35 18.65
N LEU A 164 9.64 -52.01 18.54
CA LEU A 164 10.10 -50.65 18.49
C LEU A 164 9.64 -49.92 17.23
N ASN A 165 9.60 -50.62 16.09
CA ASN A 165 9.04 -50.11 14.85
C ASN A 165 7.54 -49.79 15.00
N GLN A 166 6.77 -50.67 15.64
CA GLN A 166 5.36 -50.46 15.91
C GLN A 166 5.12 -49.22 16.83
N GLU A 167 5.96 -49.05 17.85
CA GLU A 167 5.90 -47.89 18.74
C GLU A 167 6.26 -46.60 18.00
N ARG A 168 7.31 -46.60 17.15
CA ARG A 168 7.65 -45.51 16.24
C ARG A 168 6.45 -45.16 15.36
N ASP A 169 5.80 -46.13 14.73
CA ASP A 169 4.69 -45.89 13.81
C ASP A 169 3.46 -45.33 14.52
N ARG A 170 3.21 -45.70 15.77
CA ARG A 170 2.18 -45.04 16.60
C ARG A 170 2.47 -43.58 16.84
N LEU A 171 3.71 -43.23 17.18
CA LEU A 171 4.14 -41.87 17.39
C LEU A 171 4.08 -41.04 16.07
N LEU A 172 4.48 -41.66 14.96
CA LEU A 172 4.39 -41.02 13.65
C LEU A 172 2.94 -40.77 13.24
N ASN A 173 2.00 -41.71 13.49
CA ASN A 173 0.59 -41.53 13.18
C ASN A 173 -0.01 -40.31 13.93
N VAL A 174 0.34 -40.11 15.18
CA VAL A 174 -0.08 -38.91 15.93
C VAL A 174 0.51 -37.65 15.29
N THR A 175 1.77 -37.70 14.87
CA THR A 175 2.45 -36.58 14.20
C THR A 175 1.82 -36.25 12.84
N TYR A 176 1.47 -37.29 12.06
CA TYR A 176 0.78 -37.10 10.77
C TYR A 176 -0.61 -36.50 10.95
N LEU A 177 -1.34 -36.96 11.96
CA LEU A 177 -2.67 -36.40 12.26
C LEU A 177 -2.59 -34.91 12.65
N THR A 178 -1.64 -34.57 13.54
CA THR A 178 -1.42 -33.17 13.92
C THR A 178 -1.01 -32.32 12.71
N LEU A 179 -0.13 -32.82 11.86
CA LEU A 179 0.27 -32.12 10.63
C LEU A 179 -0.93 -31.88 9.70
N LEU A 180 -1.81 -32.89 9.55
CA LEU A 180 -3.03 -32.79 8.77
C LEU A 180 -3.95 -31.68 9.29
N PHE A 181 -4.16 -31.61 10.63
CA PHE A 181 -4.95 -30.54 11.22
C PHE A 181 -4.34 -29.16 11.01
N ILE A 182 -3.03 -29.01 11.18
CA ILE A 182 -2.32 -27.75 10.92
C ILE A 182 -2.45 -27.35 9.44
N PHE A 183 -2.35 -28.32 8.53
CA PHE A 183 -2.51 -28.06 7.10
C PHE A 183 -3.92 -27.60 6.75
N ILE A 184 -4.97 -28.21 7.30
CA ILE A 184 -6.36 -27.78 7.11
C ILE A 184 -6.58 -26.38 7.68
N LEU A 185 -6.07 -26.10 8.88
CA LEU A 185 -6.17 -24.77 9.49
C LEU A 185 -5.48 -23.70 8.65
N SER A 186 -4.32 -24.01 8.09
CA SER A 186 -3.59 -23.09 7.22
C SER A 186 -4.29 -22.83 5.88
N LEU A 187 -5.03 -23.81 5.34
CA LEU A 187 -5.90 -23.59 4.17
C LEU A 187 -7.05 -22.63 4.49
N LEU A 188 -7.60 -22.70 5.70
CA LEU A 188 -8.63 -21.76 6.15
C LEU A 188 -8.07 -20.32 6.22
N ILE A 189 -6.88 -20.16 6.77
CA ILE A 189 -6.19 -18.84 6.80
C ILE A 189 -5.95 -18.32 5.37
N LEU A 190 -5.53 -19.19 4.44
CA LEU A 190 -5.35 -18.85 3.04
C LEU A 190 -6.66 -18.38 2.40
N ALA A 191 -7.78 -19.02 2.71
CA ALA A 191 -9.10 -18.61 2.23
C ALA A 191 -9.49 -17.23 2.76
N VAL A 192 -9.33 -16.97 4.06
CA VAL A 192 -9.58 -15.65 4.67
C VAL A 192 -8.73 -14.59 3.99
N PHE A 193 -7.42 -14.82 3.84
CA PHE A 193 -6.52 -13.90 3.14
C PHE A 193 -6.98 -13.60 1.70
N THR A 194 -7.48 -14.62 1.00
CA THR A 194 -7.97 -14.46 -0.37
C THR A 194 -9.16 -13.51 -0.44
N PHE A 195 -10.11 -13.63 0.47
CA PHE A 195 -11.32 -12.81 0.47
C PHE A 195 -11.08 -11.42 1.05
N SER A 196 -10.30 -11.31 2.14
CA SER A 196 -10.09 -10.03 2.84
C SER A 196 -8.99 -9.16 2.21
N VAL A 197 -7.99 -9.75 1.54
CA VAL A 197 -6.87 -8.98 1.00
C VAL A 197 -6.77 -9.06 -0.51
N TYR A 198 -6.69 -10.28 -1.06
CA TYR A 198 -6.39 -10.45 -2.48
C TYR A 198 -7.51 -9.94 -3.39
N HIS A 199 -8.76 -10.28 -3.09
CA HIS A 199 -9.90 -9.90 -3.92
C HIS A 199 -10.15 -8.37 -3.92
N PRO A 200 -10.15 -7.65 -2.79
CA PRO A 200 -10.22 -6.19 -2.77
C PRO A 200 -9.05 -5.53 -3.53
N LEU A 201 -7.82 -6.01 -3.35
CA LEU A 201 -6.65 -5.49 -4.04
C LEU A 201 -6.76 -5.61 -5.57
N MET A 202 -7.35 -6.70 -6.07
CA MET A 202 -7.61 -6.86 -7.49
C MET A 202 -8.64 -5.86 -8.02
N LYS A 203 -9.68 -5.51 -7.23
CA LYS A 203 -10.65 -4.47 -7.58
C LYS A 203 -10.00 -3.09 -7.65
N ILE A 204 -9.14 -2.76 -6.68
CA ILE A 204 -8.36 -1.52 -6.67
C ILE A 204 -7.46 -1.43 -7.92
N THR A 205 -6.79 -2.53 -8.27
CA THR A 205 -5.94 -2.60 -9.46
C THR A 205 -6.73 -2.39 -10.75
N GLU A 206 -7.92 -2.98 -10.85
CA GLU A 206 -8.80 -2.77 -12.01
C GLU A 206 -9.30 -1.33 -12.09
N ALA A 207 -9.68 -0.72 -10.94
CA ALA A 207 -10.08 0.69 -10.90
C ALA A 207 -8.94 1.61 -11.38
N ALA A 208 -7.73 1.40 -10.88
CA ALA A 208 -6.57 2.17 -11.33
C ALA A 208 -6.33 2.04 -12.85
N ARG A 209 -6.59 0.86 -13.41
CA ARG A 209 -6.54 0.63 -14.86
C ARG A 209 -7.64 1.38 -15.60
N GLN A 210 -8.87 1.38 -15.08
CA GLN A 210 -10.00 2.14 -15.65
C GLN A 210 -9.70 3.64 -15.63
N TYR A 211 -9.13 4.17 -14.56
CA TYR A 211 -8.73 5.58 -14.47
C TYR A 211 -7.64 5.94 -15.48
N ALA A 212 -6.65 5.06 -15.67
CA ALA A 212 -5.63 5.24 -16.71
C ALA A 212 -6.20 5.27 -18.14
N LEU A 213 -7.38 4.67 -18.35
CA LEU A 213 -8.11 4.71 -19.62
C LEU A 213 -9.10 5.90 -19.71
N GLY A 214 -9.13 6.77 -18.70
CA GLY A 214 -10.02 7.92 -18.65
C GLY A 214 -11.44 7.62 -18.14
N ASN A 215 -11.70 6.41 -17.66
CA ASN A 215 -13.00 6.05 -17.09
C ASN A 215 -13.00 6.34 -15.58
N PHE A 216 -13.15 7.60 -15.21
CA PHE A 216 -13.17 8.08 -13.82
C PHE A 216 -14.48 7.78 -13.08
N LYS A 217 -15.53 7.30 -13.77
CA LYS A 217 -16.83 6.94 -13.16
C LYS A 217 -16.83 5.56 -12.50
N PHE A 218 -15.78 4.78 -12.69
CA PHE A 218 -15.65 3.49 -12.03
C PHE A 218 -15.30 3.72 -10.55
N GLU A 219 -16.11 3.21 -9.63
CA GLU A 219 -15.86 3.33 -8.20
C GLU A 219 -15.50 1.99 -7.58
N VAL A 220 -14.50 1.99 -6.70
CA VAL A 220 -14.17 0.85 -5.86
C VAL A 220 -15.09 0.87 -4.65
N PRO A 221 -15.87 -0.20 -4.39
CA PRO A 221 -16.68 -0.25 -3.19
C PRO A 221 -15.79 -0.34 -1.95
N VAL A 222 -16.02 0.55 -0.99
CA VAL A 222 -15.33 0.58 0.30
C VAL A 222 -16.18 -0.24 1.29
N TYR A 223 -15.70 -1.42 1.68
CA TYR A 223 -16.44 -2.33 2.55
C TYR A 223 -15.90 -2.36 3.99
N GLU A 224 -14.64 -2.00 4.19
CA GLU A 224 -13.93 -2.16 5.46
C GLU A 224 -13.23 -0.83 5.84
N GLU A 225 -13.06 -0.60 7.15
CA GLU A 225 -12.37 0.58 7.69
C GLU A 225 -10.86 0.31 7.94
N ASP A 226 -10.31 -0.66 7.22
CA ASP A 226 -8.88 -1.02 7.26
C ASP A 226 -8.05 -0.23 6.23
N GLU A 227 -6.75 -0.58 6.12
CA GLU A 227 -5.82 0.07 5.19
C GLU A 227 -6.24 -0.14 3.72
N ILE A 228 -6.90 -1.25 3.40
CA ILE A 228 -7.40 -1.54 2.06
C ILE A 228 -8.62 -0.66 1.74
N GLY A 229 -9.52 -0.49 2.71
CA GLY A 229 -10.65 0.42 2.60
C GLY A 229 -10.21 1.87 2.46
N GLN A 230 -9.21 2.31 3.24
CA GLN A 230 -8.64 3.65 3.13
C GLN A 230 -7.96 3.88 1.77
N LEU A 231 -7.26 2.87 1.24
CA LEU A 231 -6.67 2.93 -0.09
C LEU A 231 -7.74 3.05 -1.18
N ALA A 232 -8.83 2.30 -1.07
CA ALA A 232 -9.96 2.37 -2.00
C ALA A 232 -10.64 3.76 -1.97
N ALA A 233 -10.87 4.31 -0.78
CA ALA A 233 -11.44 5.65 -0.60
C ALA A 233 -10.54 6.74 -1.20
N THR A 234 -9.23 6.66 -0.94
CA THR A 234 -8.24 7.60 -1.50
C THR A 234 -8.19 7.54 -3.02
N LEU A 235 -8.27 6.32 -3.58
CA LEU A 235 -8.28 6.13 -5.03
C LEU A 235 -9.56 6.70 -5.67
N ASN A 236 -10.72 6.50 -5.04
CA ASN A 236 -11.99 7.10 -5.49
C ASN A 236 -11.92 8.64 -5.44
N PHE A 237 -11.38 9.20 -4.34
CA PHE A 237 -11.18 10.65 -4.24
C PHE A 237 -10.31 11.20 -5.38
N MET A 238 -9.17 10.54 -5.67
CA MET A 238 -8.34 10.93 -6.82
C MET A 238 -9.09 10.85 -8.15
N ALA A 239 -9.97 9.85 -8.33
CA ALA A 239 -10.77 9.73 -9.55
C ALA A 239 -11.75 10.89 -9.72
N HIS A 240 -12.41 11.35 -8.65
CA HIS A 240 -13.27 12.53 -8.68
C HIS A 240 -12.48 13.78 -9.07
N GLU A 241 -11.33 14.04 -8.44
CA GLU A 241 -10.48 15.20 -8.76
C GLU A 241 -9.99 15.16 -10.23
N LEU A 242 -9.66 13.97 -10.73
CA LEU A 242 -9.29 13.81 -12.16
C LEU A 242 -10.47 14.02 -13.09
N ALA A 243 -11.67 13.54 -12.73
CA ALA A 243 -12.89 13.75 -13.51
C ALA A 243 -13.25 15.24 -13.62
N ASP A 244 -13.19 15.96 -12.49
CA ASP A 244 -13.46 17.40 -12.46
C ASP A 244 -12.41 18.18 -13.29
N THR A 245 -11.15 17.78 -13.20
CA THR A 245 -10.06 18.39 -14.00
C THR A 245 -10.28 18.14 -15.51
N ASP A 246 -10.64 16.93 -15.91
CA ASP A 246 -10.91 16.56 -17.32
C ASP A 246 -12.13 17.34 -17.86
N GLU A 247 -13.21 17.41 -17.08
CA GLU A 247 -14.40 18.17 -17.45
C GLU A 247 -14.09 19.67 -17.59
N TYR A 248 -13.34 20.21 -16.63
CA TYR A 248 -12.87 21.60 -16.67
C TYR A 248 -12.03 21.85 -17.94
N GLN A 249 -11.08 20.97 -18.25
CA GLN A 249 -10.23 21.09 -19.43
C GLN A 249 -11.05 21.02 -20.74
N LYS A 250 -12.03 20.11 -20.83
CA LYS A 250 -12.92 20.00 -21.99
C LYS A 250 -13.76 21.29 -22.19
N LYS A 251 -14.34 21.80 -21.11
CA LYS A 251 -15.11 23.08 -21.14
C LYS A 251 -14.21 24.25 -21.54
N PHE A 252 -12.98 24.29 -21.02
CA PHE A 252 -11.99 25.31 -21.37
C PHE A 252 -11.65 25.31 -22.86
N VAL A 253 -11.31 24.14 -23.43
CA VAL A 253 -11.00 24.02 -24.86
C VAL A 253 -12.21 24.38 -25.73
N ALA A 254 -13.42 23.94 -25.34
CA ALA A 254 -14.65 24.26 -26.07
C ALA A 254 -14.93 25.77 -26.08
N ASN A 255 -14.79 26.44 -24.93
CA ASN A 255 -15.02 27.89 -24.79
C ASN A 255 -13.99 28.69 -25.62
N ILE A 256 -12.71 28.31 -25.54
CA ILE A 256 -11.66 28.93 -26.38
C ILE A 256 -12.02 28.79 -27.84
N SER A 257 -12.36 27.59 -28.30
CA SER A 257 -12.65 27.32 -29.69
C SER A 257 -13.83 28.17 -30.20
N HIS A 258 -14.86 28.33 -29.36
CA HIS A 258 -16.03 29.18 -29.67
C HIS A 258 -15.64 30.64 -29.77
N ASP A 259 -14.90 31.17 -28.79
CA ASP A 259 -14.54 32.59 -28.67
C ASP A 259 -13.51 33.03 -29.73
N PHE A 260 -12.75 32.10 -30.30
CA PHE A 260 -11.90 32.34 -31.47
C PHE A 260 -12.67 32.27 -32.79
N ARG A 261 -13.61 31.31 -32.94
CA ARG A 261 -14.34 31.08 -34.16
C ARG A 261 -15.20 32.29 -34.56
N SER A 262 -15.88 32.90 -33.59
CA SER A 262 -16.79 34.03 -33.80
C SER A 262 -16.10 35.22 -34.48
N PRO A 263 -15.03 35.82 -33.90
CA PRO A 263 -14.32 36.95 -34.53
C PRO A 263 -13.67 36.60 -35.86
N LEU A 264 -13.09 35.38 -35.97
CA LEU A 264 -12.51 34.94 -37.26
C LEU A 264 -13.52 34.85 -38.36
N THR A 265 -14.73 34.34 -38.07
CA THR A 265 -15.85 34.28 -39.04
C THR A 265 -16.26 35.69 -39.46
N SER A 266 -16.36 36.64 -38.51
CA SER A 266 -16.70 38.03 -38.80
C SER A 266 -15.64 38.71 -39.63
N ILE A 267 -14.37 38.57 -39.29
CA ILE A 267 -13.22 39.12 -40.04
C ILE A 267 -13.26 38.58 -41.47
N LYS A 268 -13.35 37.24 -41.64
CA LYS A 268 -13.39 36.61 -42.96
C LYS A 268 -14.57 37.10 -43.77
N GLY A 269 -15.80 37.08 -43.19
CA GLY A 269 -17.00 37.48 -43.89
C GLY A 269 -17.00 38.94 -44.37
N TYR A 270 -16.52 39.88 -43.52
CA TYR A 270 -16.40 41.28 -43.94
C TYR A 270 -15.33 41.48 -45.00
N LEU A 271 -14.18 40.82 -44.90
CA LEU A 271 -13.15 40.88 -45.96
C LEU A 271 -13.62 40.29 -47.29
N GLU A 272 -14.32 39.16 -47.25
CA GLU A 272 -14.92 38.56 -48.47
C GLU A 272 -15.94 39.51 -49.08
N ALA A 273 -16.83 40.10 -48.27
CA ALA A 273 -17.85 41.04 -48.76
C ALA A 273 -17.27 42.38 -49.30
N ILE A 274 -16.09 42.78 -48.84
CA ILE A 274 -15.35 43.91 -49.42
C ILE A 274 -14.71 43.51 -50.77
N LEU A 275 -14.10 42.32 -50.84
CA LEU A 275 -13.43 41.82 -52.04
C LEU A 275 -14.39 41.54 -53.20
N ASP A 276 -15.56 40.98 -52.89
CA ASP A 276 -16.60 40.69 -53.91
C ASP A 276 -17.50 41.89 -54.24
N LYS A 277 -17.16 43.06 -53.66
CA LYS A 277 -17.87 44.34 -53.85
C LYS A 277 -19.33 44.36 -53.36
N THR A 278 -19.72 43.42 -52.51
CA THR A 278 -21.05 43.43 -51.85
C THR A 278 -21.17 44.64 -50.91
N ILE A 279 -20.05 45.10 -50.34
CA ILE A 279 -19.98 46.32 -49.52
C ILE A 279 -19.58 47.49 -50.41
N PRO A 280 -20.45 48.52 -50.53
CA PRO A 280 -20.13 49.72 -51.29
C PRO A 280 -18.91 50.47 -50.75
N PRO A 281 -18.13 51.18 -51.63
CA PRO A 281 -16.90 51.90 -51.22
C PRO A 281 -17.11 52.84 -50.01
N GLU A 282 -18.25 53.50 -49.95
CA GLU A 282 -18.55 54.48 -48.90
C GLU A 282 -18.72 53.82 -47.51
N MET A 283 -19.00 52.51 -47.48
CA MET A 283 -19.16 51.75 -46.23
C MET A 283 -17.92 50.91 -45.86
N GLN A 284 -16.94 50.79 -46.75
CA GLN A 284 -15.76 49.94 -46.51
C GLN A 284 -14.99 50.34 -45.27
N GLU A 285 -14.81 51.60 -44.99
CA GLU A 285 -14.09 52.11 -43.80
C GLU A 285 -14.76 51.65 -42.53
N LYS A 286 -16.11 51.65 -42.44
CA LYS A 286 -16.87 51.15 -41.31
C LYS A 286 -16.60 49.65 -41.06
N TYR A 287 -16.61 48.83 -42.11
CA TYR A 287 -16.41 47.38 -41.98
C TYR A 287 -14.96 47.01 -41.73
N LEU A 288 -13.99 47.75 -42.30
CA LEU A 288 -12.56 47.61 -41.97
C LEU A 288 -12.29 47.96 -40.52
N ASN A 289 -12.96 48.97 -39.96
CA ASN A 289 -12.88 49.27 -38.52
C ASN A 289 -13.44 48.12 -37.64
N ILE A 290 -14.49 47.42 -38.12
CA ILE A 290 -14.98 46.21 -37.42
C ILE A 290 -13.94 45.08 -37.49
N VAL A 291 -13.31 44.87 -38.64
CA VAL A 291 -12.24 43.87 -38.80
C VAL A 291 -11.05 44.19 -37.87
N LEU A 292 -10.67 45.46 -37.79
CA LEU A 292 -9.60 45.91 -36.90
C LEU A 292 -9.96 45.62 -35.42
N MET A 293 -11.18 45.97 -35.01
CA MET A 293 -11.67 45.70 -33.63
C MET A 293 -11.68 44.20 -33.29
N GLU A 294 -12.12 43.34 -34.21
CA GLU A 294 -12.13 41.89 -33.96
C GLU A 294 -10.72 41.32 -33.90
N THR A 295 -9.77 41.90 -34.67
CA THR A 295 -8.34 41.54 -34.61
C THR A 295 -7.73 41.93 -33.25
N GLU A 296 -8.03 43.13 -32.76
CA GLU A 296 -7.61 43.57 -31.41
C GLU A 296 -8.18 42.68 -30.29
N ARG A 297 -9.45 42.27 -30.47
CA ARG A 297 -10.11 41.34 -29.55
C ARG A 297 -9.40 39.98 -29.51
N LEU A 298 -9.02 39.43 -30.69
CA LEU A 298 -8.21 38.21 -30.78
C LEU A 298 -6.86 38.34 -30.08
N ASN A 299 -6.21 39.48 -30.25
CA ASN A 299 -4.92 39.76 -29.63
C ASN A 299 -5.04 39.82 -28.08
N LYS A 300 -6.12 40.43 -27.54
CA LYS A 300 -6.42 40.43 -26.10
C LYS A 300 -6.71 39.02 -25.58
N LEU A 301 -7.43 38.18 -26.34
CA LEU A 301 -7.71 36.80 -26.00
C LEU A 301 -6.41 35.98 -25.91
N THR A 302 -5.54 36.07 -26.92
CA THR A 302 -4.26 35.34 -26.93
C THR A 302 -3.35 35.78 -25.81
N SER A 303 -3.20 37.08 -25.56
CA SER A 303 -2.38 37.62 -24.47
C SER A 303 -2.92 37.21 -23.10
N GLY A 304 -4.25 37.22 -22.92
CA GLY A 304 -4.89 36.74 -21.67
C GLY A 304 -4.66 35.26 -21.42
N LEU A 305 -4.75 34.41 -22.48
CA LEU A 305 -4.47 32.98 -22.38
C LEU A 305 -3.01 32.70 -22.04
N LEU A 306 -2.08 33.41 -22.67
CA LEU A 306 -0.64 33.29 -22.38
C LEU A 306 -0.34 33.68 -20.93
N THR A 307 -0.97 34.76 -20.45
CA THR A 307 -0.83 35.17 -19.06
C THR A 307 -1.32 34.10 -18.09
N LEU A 308 -2.52 33.53 -18.30
CA LEU A 308 -3.06 32.46 -17.45
C LEU A 308 -2.20 31.19 -17.50
N ASN A 309 -1.71 30.80 -18.68
CA ASN A 309 -0.88 29.60 -18.81
C ASN A 309 0.52 29.78 -18.18
N SER A 310 1.01 31.01 -18.08
CA SER A 310 2.28 31.29 -17.42
C SER A 310 2.23 31.11 -15.91
N PHE A 311 1.06 31.22 -15.28
CA PHE A 311 0.86 30.96 -13.85
C PHE A 311 0.69 29.48 -13.53
N ASP A 312 0.07 28.68 -14.42
CA ASP A 312 -0.10 27.22 -14.25
C ASP A 312 1.28 26.49 -14.23
N THR A 313 2.31 27.06 -14.82
CA THR A 313 3.68 26.56 -14.74
C THR A 313 4.40 27.20 -13.55
N LYS A 314 4.72 26.43 -12.48
CA LYS A 314 5.50 26.85 -11.27
C LYS A 314 6.83 27.59 -11.56
N LYS A 315 7.09 28.00 -12.78
CA LYS A 315 8.34 28.65 -13.24
C LYS A 315 8.31 30.18 -13.24
N ASN A 316 7.14 30.83 -13.14
CA ASN A 316 7.11 32.29 -13.11
C ASN A 316 7.32 32.79 -11.68
N ARG A 317 8.56 33.17 -11.39
CA ARG A 317 8.87 33.95 -10.18
C ARG A 317 8.33 35.35 -10.41
N LEU A 318 7.47 35.81 -9.47
CA LEU A 318 7.08 37.22 -9.39
C LEU A 318 8.34 38.08 -9.16
N ASP A 319 8.41 39.19 -9.81
CA ASP A 319 9.46 40.22 -9.57
C ASP A 319 8.99 41.16 -8.45
N ILE A 320 9.10 40.66 -7.21
CA ILE A 320 8.65 41.40 -6.02
C ILE A 320 9.60 42.57 -5.75
N THR A 321 9.06 43.74 -5.89
CA THR A 321 9.78 45.00 -5.64
C THR A 321 8.98 45.88 -4.72
N GLU A 322 9.67 46.83 -4.08
CA GLU A 322 9.05 47.88 -3.29
C GLU A 322 8.66 49.06 -4.19
N PHE A 323 7.40 49.49 -4.11
CA PHE A 323 6.91 50.64 -4.86
C PHE A 323 5.72 51.33 -4.17
N ASP A 324 5.50 52.62 -4.54
CA ASP A 324 4.34 53.38 -4.08
C ASP A 324 3.08 53.01 -4.92
N ILE A 325 2.12 52.33 -4.30
CA ILE A 325 0.86 51.91 -4.94
C ILE A 325 0.02 53.10 -5.37
N ASN A 326 0.00 54.20 -4.60
CA ASN A 326 -0.76 55.39 -4.95
C ASN A 326 -0.29 56.03 -6.26
N LYS A 327 1.03 55.99 -6.54
CA LYS A 327 1.60 56.39 -7.81
C LYS A 327 1.19 55.50 -8.97
N VAL A 328 1.18 54.17 -8.74
CA VAL A 328 0.73 53.19 -9.77
C VAL A 328 -0.74 53.40 -10.08
N ILE A 329 -1.61 53.59 -9.07
CA ILE A 329 -3.01 53.91 -9.24
C ILE A 329 -3.20 55.15 -10.09
N LYS A 330 -2.53 56.27 -9.73
CA LYS A 330 -2.61 57.55 -10.48
C LYS A 330 -2.21 57.38 -11.95
N ASN A 331 -1.10 56.67 -12.22
CA ASN A 331 -0.64 56.41 -13.57
C ASN A 331 -1.62 55.57 -14.37
N THR A 332 -2.23 54.54 -13.74
CA THR A 332 -3.21 53.68 -14.38
C THR A 332 -4.49 54.47 -14.71
N VAL A 333 -4.98 55.28 -13.75
CA VAL A 333 -6.17 56.10 -13.96
C VAL A 333 -5.96 57.10 -15.12
N SER A 334 -4.77 57.73 -15.20
CA SER A 334 -4.45 58.66 -16.28
C SER A 334 -4.56 58.00 -17.68
N SER A 335 -4.29 56.73 -17.81
CA SER A 335 -4.46 56.00 -19.07
C SER A 335 -5.91 55.84 -19.53
N PHE A 336 -6.88 56.07 -18.63
CA PHE A 336 -8.30 56.00 -18.91
C PHE A 336 -8.99 57.35 -19.07
N GLU A 337 -8.31 58.48 -18.90
CA GLU A 337 -8.90 59.83 -18.97
C GLU A 337 -9.72 60.08 -20.24
N GLY A 338 -9.23 59.64 -21.39
CA GLY A 338 -9.95 59.81 -22.66
C GLY A 338 -11.28 59.11 -22.68
N ARG A 339 -11.32 57.84 -22.19
CA ARG A 339 -12.54 57.01 -22.14
C ARG A 339 -13.52 57.49 -21.08
N CYS A 340 -13.03 57.98 -19.97
CA CYS A 340 -13.85 58.60 -18.91
C CYS A 340 -14.48 59.89 -19.39
N ARG A 341 -13.76 60.73 -20.10
CA ARG A 341 -14.24 61.99 -20.69
C ARG A 341 -15.37 61.73 -21.71
N GLU A 342 -15.21 60.74 -22.60
CA GLU A 342 -16.24 60.36 -23.57
C GLU A 342 -17.55 59.93 -22.92
N ARG A 343 -17.51 59.33 -21.71
CA ARG A 343 -18.65 58.81 -21.01
C ARG A 343 -19.09 59.66 -19.83
N HIS A 344 -18.45 60.80 -19.60
CA HIS A 344 -18.67 61.68 -18.46
C HIS A 344 -18.56 60.96 -17.10
N ILE A 345 -17.63 59.99 -16.97
CA ILE A 345 -17.37 59.26 -15.72
C ILE A 345 -16.29 60.00 -14.94
N SER A 346 -16.55 60.29 -13.67
CA SER A 346 -15.55 60.83 -12.74
C SER A 346 -14.83 59.68 -11.98
N ILE A 347 -13.54 59.85 -11.70
CA ILE A 347 -12.79 58.92 -10.86
C ILE A 347 -12.28 59.67 -9.64
N GLU A 348 -12.80 59.30 -8.46
CA GLU A 348 -12.37 59.85 -7.17
C GLU A 348 -11.24 58.97 -6.57
N LEU A 349 -10.18 59.60 -6.04
CA LEU A 349 -9.06 58.90 -5.43
C LEU A 349 -8.97 59.26 -3.94
N LEU A 350 -9.21 58.30 -3.07
CA LEU A 350 -9.19 58.44 -1.61
C LEU A 350 -8.00 57.64 -1.04
N PHE A 351 -6.96 58.35 -0.63
CA PHE A 351 -5.74 57.72 -0.09
C PHE A 351 -5.54 58.11 1.39
N ASP A 352 -5.35 57.10 2.26
CA ASP A 352 -5.06 57.29 3.68
C ASP A 352 -3.77 58.06 3.92
N SER A 353 -2.78 57.93 3.02
CA SER A 353 -1.47 58.58 3.10
C SER A 353 -1.05 59.14 1.76
N ARG A 354 -0.11 60.11 1.77
CA ARG A 354 0.42 60.70 0.55
C ARG A 354 1.18 59.68 -0.31
N GLU A 355 1.93 58.79 0.33
CA GLU A 355 2.68 57.69 -0.28
C GLU A 355 2.37 56.41 0.48
N GLN A 356 2.16 55.29 -0.22
CA GLN A 356 1.86 54.00 0.39
C GLN A 356 2.72 52.89 -0.28
N PHE A 357 3.76 52.46 0.41
CA PHE A 357 4.69 51.46 -0.11
C PHE A 357 4.20 50.01 0.12
N VAL A 358 4.30 49.19 -0.92
CA VAL A 358 3.90 47.80 -0.93
C VAL A 358 5.00 46.92 -1.54
N LEU A 359 5.00 45.63 -1.19
CA LEU A 359 5.89 44.62 -1.75
C LEU A 359 5.10 43.73 -2.74
N ALA A 360 5.28 43.97 -4.05
CA ALA A 360 4.57 43.18 -5.07
C ALA A 360 5.30 43.29 -6.44
N ASP A 361 4.83 42.57 -7.44
CA ASP A 361 5.23 42.76 -8.83
C ASP A 361 4.45 43.95 -9.44
N VAL A 362 5.13 45.07 -9.64
CA VAL A 362 4.52 46.33 -10.11
C VAL A 362 3.78 46.15 -11.44
N SER A 363 4.31 45.34 -12.37
CA SER A 363 3.73 45.12 -13.69
C SER A 363 2.42 44.32 -13.60
N LYS A 364 2.41 43.33 -12.69
CA LYS A 364 1.23 42.50 -12.43
C LYS A 364 0.14 43.24 -11.67
N ILE A 365 0.51 44.05 -10.68
CA ILE A 365 -0.45 44.91 -9.97
C ILE A 365 -1.03 45.99 -10.89
N GLN A 366 -0.24 46.58 -11.79
CA GLN A 366 -0.75 47.48 -12.82
C GLN A 366 -1.77 46.77 -13.74
N GLN A 367 -1.54 45.49 -14.08
CA GLN A 367 -2.49 44.68 -14.85
C GLN A 367 -3.78 44.41 -14.05
N VAL A 368 -3.72 44.17 -12.73
CA VAL A 368 -4.88 44.07 -11.84
C VAL A 368 -5.72 45.33 -11.89
N LEU A 369 -5.10 46.47 -11.63
CA LEU A 369 -5.76 47.77 -11.64
C LEU A 369 -6.39 48.10 -12.98
N TYR A 370 -5.68 47.82 -14.07
CA TYR A 370 -6.19 48.02 -15.44
C TYR A 370 -7.45 47.17 -15.70
N ASN A 371 -7.47 45.88 -15.31
CA ASN A 371 -8.62 45.01 -15.51
C ASN A 371 -9.83 45.42 -14.65
N LEU A 372 -9.59 45.85 -13.41
CA LEU A 372 -10.66 46.31 -12.51
C LEU A 372 -11.26 47.62 -13.01
N LEU A 373 -10.43 48.58 -13.40
CA LEU A 373 -10.86 49.88 -13.96
C LEU A 373 -11.57 49.72 -15.32
N ASP A 374 -11.05 48.88 -16.21
CA ASP A 374 -11.73 48.60 -17.51
C ASP A 374 -13.12 48.05 -17.28
N ASN A 375 -13.30 47.15 -16.31
CA ASN A 375 -14.60 46.63 -15.91
C ASN A 375 -15.49 47.73 -15.29
N ALA A 376 -14.99 48.49 -14.36
CA ALA A 376 -15.73 49.58 -13.71
C ALA A 376 -16.27 50.57 -14.75
N ILE A 377 -15.39 51.08 -15.64
CA ILE A 377 -15.78 52.04 -16.71
C ILE A 377 -16.82 51.42 -17.66
N LYS A 378 -16.68 50.13 -17.98
CA LYS A 378 -17.51 49.46 -18.94
C LYS A 378 -18.92 49.21 -18.45
N PHE A 379 -19.08 48.84 -17.19
CA PHE A 379 -20.37 48.48 -16.62
C PHE A 379 -21.08 49.61 -15.93
N SER A 380 -20.42 50.73 -15.68
CA SER A 380 -21.00 51.95 -15.14
C SER A 380 -21.85 52.70 -16.18
N PRO A 381 -22.94 53.34 -15.79
CA PRO A 381 -23.70 54.25 -16.66
C PRO A 381 -22.84 55.49 -17.02
N ASN A 382 -23.31 56.28 -17.97
CA ASN A 382 -22.72 57.60 -18.21
C ASN A 382 -23.02 58.53 -17.02
N GLU A 383 -22.18 59.49 -16.77
CA GLU A 383 -22.34 60.47 -15.69
C GLU A 383 -22.25 59.85 -14.27
N SER A 384 -21.53 58.77 -14.12
CA SER A 384 -21.35 58.02 -12.84
C SER A 384 -19.97 58.29 -12.24
N GLU A 385 -19.80 57.84 -11.01
CA GLU A 385 -18.52 57.94 -10.26
C GLU A 385 -17.89 56.57 -10.02
N ILE A 386 -16.58 56.54 -10.13
CA ILE A 386 -15.77 55.39 -9.74
C ILE A 386 -14.84 55.85 -8.61
N THR A 387 -14.88 55.15 -7.47
CA THR A 387 -14.04 55.48 -6.32
C THR A 387 -12.93 54.47 -6.20
N ILE A 388 -11.68 54.93 -6.03
CA ILE A 388 -10.54 54.07 -5.70
C ILE A 388 -10.00 54.51 -4.35
N GLU A 389 -9.99 53.57 -3.41
CA GLU A 389 -9.56 53.81 -2.04
C GLU A 389 -8.36 52.96 -1.67
N THR A 390 -7.38 53.52 -0.97
CA THR A 390 -6.29 52.78 -0.31
C THR A 390 -6.35 53.01 1.18
N THR A 391 -6.46 51.92 1.95
CA THR A 391 -6.54 51.94 3.42
C THR A 391 -5.50 51.04 4.01
N LEU A 392 -4.74 51.52 5.01
CA LEU A 392 -3.80 50.70 5.75
C LEU A 392 -4.49 50.05 6.95
N ARG A 393 -4.46 48.72 7.04
CA ARG A 393 -4.94 47.99 8.20
C ARG A 393 -3.92 46.92 8.61
N HIS A 394 -3.36 47.07 9.79
CA HIS A 394 -2.28 46.24 10.31
C HIS A 394 -1.05 46.29 9.36
N GLU A 395 -0.63 45.13 8.85
CA GLU A 395 0.54 45.02 7.94
C GLU A 395 0.13 44.89 6.46
N LYS A 396 -1.12 45.18 6.12
CA LYS A 396 -1.63 45.08 4.75
C LYS A 396 -2.27 46.37 4.27
N VAL A 397 -2.05 46.66 3.01
CA VAL A 397 -2.72 47.74 2.29
C VAL A 397 -3.91 47.13 1.56
N PHE A 398 -5.08 47.65 1.87
CA PHE A 398 -6.34 47.29 1.18
C PHE A 398 -6.55 48.29 0.05
N ILE A 399 -6.78 47.81 -1.13
CA ILE A 399 -7.09 48.59 -2.31
C ILE A 399 -8.51 48.24 -2.76
N SER A 400 -9.39 49.23 -2.78
CA SER A 400 -10.80 49.07 -3.22
C SER A 400 -10.98 49.83 -4.54
N VAL A 401 -11.70 49.20 -5.48
CA VAL A 401 -12.20 49.83 -6.71
C VAL A 401 -13.72 49.60 -6.71
N LYS A 402 -14.44 50.72 -6.54
CA LYS A 402 -15.93 50.73 -6.42
C LYS A 402 -16.54 51.43 -7.62
N ASP A 403 -17.55 50.86 -8.24
CA ASP A 403 -18.32 51.41 -9.32
C ASP A 403 -19.80 51.53 -8.99
N GLU A 404 -20.52 52.42 -9.66
CA GLU A 404 -21.98 52.58 -9.63
C GLU A 404 -22.64 51.88 -10.82
N GLY A 405 -22.10 50.74 -11.20
CA GLY A 405 -22.53 50.01 -12.39
C GLY A 405 -23.76 49.15 -12.19
N THR A 406 -24.00 48.24 -13.13
CA THR A 406 -25.16 47.34 -13.12
C THR A 406 -25.14 46.32 -12.01
N GLY A 407 -24.05 46.22 -11.25
CA GLY A 407 -23.86 45.21 -10.23
C GLY A 407 -23.77 43.77 -10.79
N ILE A 408 -23.64 42.82 -9.87
CA ILE A 408 -23.48 41.40 -10.15
C ILE A 408 -24.59 40.61 -9.42
N PRO A 409 -25.35 39.76 -10.11
CA PRO A 409 -26.34 38.89 -9.47
C PRO A 409 -25.66 37.98 -8.41
N ARG A 410 -26.40 37.73 -7.29
CA ARG A 410 -25.87 36.92 -6.16
C ARG A 410 -25.34 35.55 -6.59
N ASP A 411 -26.03 34.85 -7.48
CA ASP A 411 -25.65 33.52 -7.97
C ASP A 411 -24.41 33.53 -8.86
N SER A 412 -23.98 34.72 -9.28
CA SER A 412 -22.80 34.92 -10.15
C SER A 412 -21.58 35.39 -9.39
N ILE A 413 -21.64 35.90 -8.17
CA ILE A 413 -20.53 36.47 -7.40
C ILE A 413 -19.36 35.46 -7.23
N THR A 414 -19.66 34.19 -7.00
CA THR A 414 -18.64 33.14 -6.90
C THR A 414 -18.06 32.74 -8.24
N LYS A 415 -18.85 32.86 -9.32
CA LYS A 415 -18.50 32.38 -10.67
C LYS A 415 -17.77 33.45 -11.52
N ILE A 416 -17.83 34.73 -11.15
CA ILE A 416 -17.13 35.79 -11.89
C ILE A 416 -15.61 35.61 -12.00
N TRP A 417 -15.04 34.78 -11.11
CA TRP A 417 -13.63 34.44 -11.08
C TRP A 417 -13.24 33.27 -12.00
N GLU A 418 -14.25 32.58 -12.56
CA GLU A 418 -14.02 31.48 -13.49
C GLU A 418 -13.61 32.02 -14.86
N ARG A 419 -12.72 31.30 -15.54
CA ARG A 419 -12.25 31.64 -16.88
C ARG A 419 -13.42 31.60 -17.87
N PHE A 420 -13.58 32.63 -18.71
CA PHE A 420 -14.65 32.79 -19.72
C PHE A 420 -16.06 32.97 -19.16
N TYR A 421 -16.21 33.15 -17.86
CA TYR A 421 -17.53 33.40 -17.28
C TYR A 421 -18.01 34.80 -17.62
N LYS A 422 -19.29 34.89 -18.00
CA LYS A 422 -20.01 36.16 -18.27
C LYS A 422 -21.40 36.04 -17.71
N THR A 423 -21.85 37.05 -17.00
CA THR A 423 -23.24 37.13 -16.54
C THR A 423 -24.19 37.34 -17.74
N ASP A 424 -25.45 36.92 -17.65
CA ASP A 424 -26.43 37.13 -18.73
C ASP A 424 -26.69 38.61 -19.01
N LEU A 425 -26.60 39.45 -18.02
CA LEU A 425 -26.68 40.93 -18.15
C LEU A 425 -25.48 41.46 -18.97
N SER A 426 -24.29 40.85 -18.83
CA SER A 426 -23.08 41.23 -19.59
C SER A 426 -23.11 40.69 -21.02
N ARG A 427 -23.78 39.59 -21.31
CA ARG A 427 -23.95 39.04 -22.66
C ARG A 427 -24.70 39.98 -23.61
N GLY A 428 -25.63 40.80 -23.08
CA GLY A 428 -26.40 41.77 -23.87
C GLY A 428 -25.67 43.07 -24.15
N LYS A 429 -24.96 43.62 -23.15
CA LYS A 429 -24.27 44.94 -23.22
C LYS A 429 -22.82 44.84 -23.65
N ASP A 430 -22.11 43.72 -23.37
CA ASP A 430 -20.73 43.54 -23.71
C ASP A 430 -20.47 42.26 -24.51
N LYS A 431 -20.76 42.36 -25.81
CA LYS A 431 -20.36 41.35 -26.80
C LYS A 431 -18.82 41.26 -26.96
N ARG A 432 -18.05 42.22 -26.44
CA ARG A 432 -16.62 42.39 -26.67
C ARG A 432 -15.72 41.84 -25.55
N GLY A 433 -16.24 41.62 -24.35
CA GLY A 433 -15.46 41.12 -23.23
C GLY A 433 -14.99 39.66 -23.45
N THR A 434 -13.79 39.34 -23.00
CA THR A 434 -13.20 37.99 -23.13
C THR A 434 -13.60 37.05 -21.97
N GLY A 435 -14.09 37.58 -20.86
CA GLY A 435 -14.34 36.80 -19.63
C GLY A 435 -13.07 36.30 -18.93
N LEU A 436 -11.90 36.83 -19.30
CA LEU A 436 -10.62 36.44 -18.71
C LEU A 436 -10.10 37.47 -17.67
N GLY A 437 -10.56 38.71 -17.74
CA GLY A 437 -10.01 39.83 -16.92
C GLY A 437 -10.04 39.55 -15.41
N LEU A 438 -11.19 39.16 -14.86
CA LEU A 438 -11.32 38.87 -13.42
C LEU A 438 -10.60 37.57 -13.02
N ALA A 439 -10.55 36.56 -13.88
CA ALA A 439 -9.76 35.35 -13.64
C ALA A 439 -8.26 35.68 -13.55
N ILE A 440 -7.76 36.58 -14.43
CA ILE A 440 -6.37 37.07 -14.38
C ILE A 440 -6.12 37.84 -13.09
N VAL A 441 -7.04 38.70 -12.69
CA VAL A 441 -6.95 39.45 -11.43
C VAL A 441 -6.82 38.50 -10.23
N LYS A 442 -7.71 37.51 -10.13
CA LYS A 442 -7.67 36.54 -9.04
C LYS A 442 -6.34 35.76 -9.03
N GLU A 443 -5.89 35.31 -10.18
CA GLU A 443 -4.65 34.55 -10.33
C GLU A 443 -3.42 35.37 -9.88
N ILE A 444 -3.35 36.63 -10.31
CA ILE A 444 -2.26 37.54 -9.91
C ILE A 444 -2.24 37.74 -8.39
N ILE A 445 -3.38 38.08 -7.80
CA ILE A 445 -3.46 38.34 -6.35
C ILE A 445 -3.16 37.07 -5.54
N THR A 446 -3.71 35.92 -5.95
CA THR A 446 -3.44 34.63 -5.30
C THR A 446 -1.96 34.24 -5.41
N SER A 447 -1.32 34.51 -6.57
CA SER A 447 0.14 34.26 -6.76
C SER A 447 1.02 35.12 -5.85
N HIS A 448 0.54 36.29 -5.40
CA HIS A 448 1.20 37.10 -4.39
C HIS A 448 0.94 36.62 -2.94
N GLY A 449 0.17 35.54 -2.74
CA GLY A 449 -0.25 35.05 -1.41
C GLY A 449 -1.32 35.91 -0.76
N GLU A 450 -2.01 36.76 -1.55
CA GLU A 450 -2.98 37.71 -1.09
C GLU A 450 -4.41 37.38 -1.52
N HIS A 451 -5.40 38.16 -1.07
CA HIS A 451 -6.81 37.88 -1.27
C HIS A 451 -7.50 38.99 -2.06
N ILE A 452 -8.50 38.61 -2.85
CA ILE A 452 -9.43 39.53 -3.52
C ILE A 452 -10.86 39.09 -3.28
N ASN A 453 -11.73 40.06 -2.99
CA ASN A 453 -13.17 39.87 -2.79
C ASN A 453 -13.97 40.84 -3.67
N ALA A 454 -15.22 40.48 -3.93
CA ALA A 454 -16.19 41.33 -4.60
C ALA A 454 -17.45 41.50 -3.71
N ILE A 455 -17.84 42.72 -3.49
CA ILE A 455 -19.11 43.11 -2.83
C ILE A 455 -19.97 43.77 -3.91
N SER A 456 -21.14 43.23 -4.19
CA SER A 456 -21.94 43.76 -5.25
C SER A 456 -23.43 43.63 -4.94
N THR A 457 -24.21 44.64 -5.37
CA THR A 457 -25.69 44.61 -5.36
C THR A 457 -26.17 44.92 -6.78
N GLU A 458 -26.98 44.05 -7.32
CA GLU A 458 -27.55 44.20 -8.65
C GLU A 458 -28.34 45.52 -8.75
N GLY A 459 -28.04 46.31 -9.79
CA GLY A 459 -28.63 47.64 -10.01
C GLY A 459 -28.00 48.78 -9.22
N VAL A 460 -27.07 48.53 -8.31
CA VAL A 460 -26.41 49.54 -7.45
C VAL A 460 -24.97 49.74 -7.80
N GLY A 461 -24.18 48.67 -8.00
CA GLY A 461 -22.75 48.73 -8.32
C GLY A 461 -21.97 47.56 -7.75
N THR A 462 -20.67 47.62 -7.95
CA THR A 462 -19.69 46.60 -7.50
C THR A 462 -18.46 47.24 -6.88
N GLU A 463 -18.00 46.63 -5.81
CA GLU A 463 -16.73 46.97 -5.14
C GLU A 463 -15.82 45.73 -5.15
N PHE A 464 -14.64 45.86 -5.76
CA PHE A 464 -13.57 44.88 -5.69
C PHE A 464 -12.51 45.31 -4.72
N ILE A 465 -12.21 44.47 -3.72
CA ILE A 465 -11.25 44.76 -2.67
C ILE A 465 -10.14 43.72 -2.70
N PHE A 466 -8.89 44.17 -2.84
CA PHE A 466 -7.75 43.26 -2.75
C PHE A 466 -6.69 43.79 -1.77
N THR A 467 -5.81 42.89 -1.32
CA THR A 467 -4.77 43.18 -0.33
C THR A 467 -3.36 43.11 -0.93
N LEU A 468 -2.42 43.91 -0.42
CA LEU A 468 -1.01 43.79 -0.70
C LEU A 468 -0.22 43.93 0.62
N PRO A 469 0.94 43.23 0.76
CA PRO A 469 1.77 43.41 1.95
C PRO A 469 2.41 44.79 1.98
N ARG A 470 2.31 45.42 3.15
CA ARG A 470 3.03 46.71 3.42
C ARG A 470 4.53 46.46 3.48
N VAL A 471 5.32 47.41 3.06
CA VAL A 471 6.76 47.44 3.38
C VAL A 471 6.92 47.67 4.88
N PRO A 472 7.61 46.78 5.63
CA PRO A 472 7.89 47.01 7.04
C PRO A 472 8.59 48.36 7.26
N GLU A 473 8.17 49.13 8.28
CA GLU A 473 8.93 50.30 8.71
C GLU A 473 10.28 49.82 9.25
N ALA A 474 11.38 50.36 8.75
CA ALA A 474 12.74 50.04 9.16
C ALA A 474 13.04 50.47 10.58
#